data_cdba71c12b0af01c05c529ced2be9d19
#
_entry.id   cdba71c12b0af01c05c529ced2be9d19
#
_cell.length_a   1.000
_cell.length_b   1.000
_cell.length_c   1.000
_cell.angle_alpha   90.00
_cell.angle_beta   90.00
_cell.angle_gamma   90.00
#
_symmetry.space_group_name_H-M   'P 1'
#
loop_
_entity.id
_entity.type
_entity.pdbx_description
1 polymer ?
#
loop_
_entity_poly.entity_id
_entity_poly.type
_entity_poly.pdbx_seq_one_letter_code
_entity_poly.pdbx_strand_id
1 'polypeptide(L)'
;IADLWGLDEQQRLMVLGLPSRSTYYNWVKAVREHRDITLDVDVLMRLSAVLGIHQALGVLYLDEKTGIRWLHTPNQSGVFGGYPPMRLVTSGLQDGLLTVRRFLDAARGGLYMEPNELDREFRPYRDEDVVFS
;
A
#
# COMPACT_ATOMS: atom_id res chain seq x y z
N ILE A 1 -1.05 -5.13 10.33
CA ILE A 1 -0.45 -4.31 9.26
C ILE A 1 -0.14 -2.91 9.77
N ALA A 2 -1.07 -2.30 10.46
CA ALA A 2 -0.84 -0.92 10.94
C ALA A 2 0.38 -0.85 11.86
N ASP A 3 0.56 -1.85 12.72
CA ASP A 3 1.73 -1.89 13.59
C ASP A 3 3.00 -2.08 12.78
N LEU A 4 2.98 -2.96 11.79
CA LEU A 4 4.14 -3.21 10.95
C LEU A 4 4.52 -1.97 10.16
N TRP A 5 3.55 -1.22 9.69
CA TRP A 5 3.82 -0.02 8.91
C TRP A 5 4.16 1.19 9.79
N GLY A 6 4.09 1.05 11.10
CA GLY A 6 4.43 2.12 12.01
C GLY A 6 3.42 3.24 12.07
N LEU A 7 2.14 2.94 11.85
CA LEU A 7 1.10 3.96 11.83
C LEU A 7 0.65 4.30 13.26
N ASP A 8 0.61 5.58 13.58
CA ASP A 8 0.03 6.03 14.84
C ASP A 8 -1.49 6.07 14.71
N GLU A 9 -2.18 6.43 15.79
CA GLU A 9 -3.64 6.42 15.80
C GLU A 9 -4.20 7.37 14.76
N GLN A 10 -3.65 8.55 14.63
CA GLN A 10 -4.11 9.54 13.67
C GLN A 10 -3.99 8.99 12.24
N GLN A 11 -2.86 8.37 11.93
CA GLN A 11 -2.64 7.80 10.62
C GLN A 11 -3.57 6.63 10.33
N ARG A 12 -3.85 5.80 11.33
CA ARG A 12 -4.82 4.70 11.17
C ARG A 12 -6.21 5.23 10.86
N LEU A 13 -6.60 6.32 11.52
CA LEU A 13 -7.88 6.93 11.25
C LEU A 13 -7.93 7.51 9.83
N MET A 14 -6.84 8.13 9.39
CA MET A 14 -6.76 8.67 8.04
C MET A 14 -6.93 7.55 6.99
N VAL A 15 -6.25 6.44 7.21
CA VAL A 15 -6.33 5.30 6.28
C VAL A 15 -7.77 4.79 6.19
N LEU A 16 -8.48 4.79 7.30
CA LEU A 16 -9.84 4.27 7.35
C LEU A 16 -10.92 5.29 6.95
N GLY A 17 -10.51 6.50 6.56
CA GLY A 17 -11.47 7.51 6.11
C GLY A 17 -12.02 8.35 7.22
N LEU A 18 -11.28 8.48 8.31
CA LEU A 18 -11.63 9.34 9.44
C LEU A 18 -12.94 8.94 10.14
N PRO A 19 -13.10 7.68 10.53
CA PRO A 19 -14.24 7.33 11.37
C PRO A 19 -14.11 8.05 12.71
N SER A 20 -15.20 8.18 13.44
CA SER A 20 -15.10 8.73 14.79
C SER A 20 -14.27 7.79 15.65
N ARG A 21 -13.65 8.32 16.69
CA ARG A 21 -12.86 7.48 17.59
C ARG A 21 -13.68 6.38 18.21
N SER A 22 -14.91 6.69 18.59
CA SER A 22 -15.75 5.69 19.19
C SER A 22 -16.06 4.57 18.20
N THR A 23 -16.33 4.88 16.94
CA THR A 23 -16.51 3.87 15.90
C THR A 23 -15.27 3.03 15.72
N TYR A 24 -14.11 3.69 15.63
CA TYR A 24 -12.84 2.99 15.46
C TYR A 24 -12.58 2.04 16.61
N TYR A 25 -12.76 2.49 17.85
CA TYR A 25 -12.53 1.63 19.01
C TYR A 25 -13.53 0.49 19.07
N ASN A 26 -14.77 0.71 18.65
CA ASN A 26 -15.75 -0.35 18.59
C ASN A 26 -15.33 -1.42 17.58
N TRP A 27 -14.77 -1.03 16.44
CA TRP A 27 -14.28 -1.98 15.46
C TRP A 27 -13.12 -2.79 16.03
N VAL A 28 -12.16 -2.13 16.67
CA VAL A 28 -11.01 -2.81 17.26
C VAL A 28 -11.48 -3.82 18.31
N LYS A 29 -12.42 -3.40 19.15
CA LYS A 29 -12.94 -4.29 20.19
C LYS A 29 -13.67 -5.48 19.58
N ALA A 30 -14.46 -5.26 18.53
CA ALA A 30 -15.19 -6.33 17.88
C ALA A 30 -14.24 -7.35 17.26
N VAL A 31 -13.17 -6.88 16.62
CA VAL A 31 -12.17 -7.78 16.05
C VAL A 31 -11.50 -8.59 17.15
N ARG A 32 -11.15 -7.93 18.27
CA ARG A 32 -10.50 -8.61 19.37
C ARG A 32 -11.40 -9.67 19.99
N GLU A 33 -12.70 -9.44 19.98
CA GLU A 33 -13.69 -10.37 20.55
C GLU A 33 -14.27 -11.31 19.49
N HIS A 34 -13.74 -11.26 18.27
CA HIS A 34 -14.20 -12.09 17.16
C HIS A 34 -15.70 -11.91 16.86
N ARG A 35 -16.18 -10.66 17.02
CA ARG A 35 -17.55 -10.32 16.67
C ARG A 35 -17.60 -9.80 15.26
N ASP A 36 -18.76 -9.92 14.63
CA ASP A 36 -18.94 -9.38 13.29
C ASP A 36 -18.98 -7.85 13.31
N ILE A 37 -18.51 -7.25 12.23
CA ILE A 37 -18.52 -5.82 12.07
C ILE A 37 -19.22 -5.49 10.77
N THR A 38 -20.04 -4.45 10.80
CA THR A 38 -20.63 -3.93 9.57
C THR A 38 -19.84 -2.70 9.15
N LEU A 39 -19.29 -2.73 7.95
CA LEU A 39 -18.50 -1.64 7.41
C LEU A 39 -19.15 -1.19 6.10
N ASP A 40 -19.06 0.12 5.81
CA ASP A 40 -19.59 0.60 4.54
C ASP A 40 -18.60 0.27 3.40
N VAL A 41 -19.04 0.52 2.18
CA VAL A 41 -18.27 0.15 1.00
C VAL A 41 -16.94 0.89 0.95
N ASP A 42 -16.93 2.16 1.32
CA ASP A 42 -15.70 2.94 1.30
C ASP A 42 -14.65 2.34 2.23
N VAL A 43 -15.03 1.99 3.45
CA VAL A 43 -14.09 1.41 4.41
C VAL A 43 -13.62 0.04 3.92
N LEU A 44 -14.51 -0.76 3.37
CA LEU A 44 -14.13 -2.06 2.83
C LEU A 44 -13.13 -1.91 1.69
N MET A 45 -13.30 -0.93 0.82
CA MET A 45 -12.36 -0.70 -0.27
C MET A 45 -11.00 -0.22 0.25
N ARG A 46 -11.00 0.60 1.28
CA ARG A 46 -9.75 1.05 1.91
C ARG A 46 -9.00 -0.11 2.52
N LEU A 47 -9.69 -0.97 3.24
CA LEU A 47 -9.07 -2.15 3.83
C LEU A 47 -8.55 -3.10 2.77
N SER A 48 -9.31 -3.29 1.70
CA SER A 48 -8.87 -4.13 0.59
C SER A 48 -7.61 -3.57 -0.05
N ALA A 49 -7.53 -2.25 -0.20
CA ALA A 49 -6.35 -1.61 -0.77
C ALA A 49 -5.13 -1.80 0.14
N VAL A 50 -5.30 -1.66 1.45
CA VAL A 50 -4.22 -1.87 2.41
C VAL A 50 -3.70 -3.31 2.32
N LEU A 51 -4.60 -4.28 2.27
CA LEU A 51 -4.20 -5.68 2.14
C LEU A 51 -3.50 -5.92 0.82
N GLY A 52 -3.99 -5.32 -0.26
CA GLY A 52 -3.36 -5.46 -1.57
C GLY A 52 -1.96 -4.87 -1.61
N ILE A 53 -1.77 -3.72 -0.97
CA ILE A 53 -0.45 -3.11 -0.85
C ILE A 53 0.49 -4.03 -0.08
N HIS A 54 0.02 -4.52 1.05
CA HIS A 54 0.85 -5.40 1.89
C HIS A 54 1.24 -6.68 1.15
N GLN A 55 0.30 -7.28 0.43
CA GLN A 55 0.58 -8.47 -0.36
C GLN A 55 1.58 -8.18 -1.48
N ALA A 56 1.41 -7.05 -2.16
CA ALA A 56 2.32 -6.69 -3.24
C ALA A 56 3.74 -6.49 -2.73
N LEU A 57 3.88 -5.85 -1.58
CA LEU A 57 5.21 -5.68 -0.98
C LEU A 57 5.84 -7.03 -0.64
N GLY A 58 5.01 -7.98 -0.19
CA GLY A 58 5.51 -9.32 0.12
C GLY A 58 5.97 -10.09 -1.12
N VAL A 59 5.40 -9.77 -2.27
CA VAL A 59 5.82 -10.40 -3.53
C VAL A 59 7.09 -9.72 -4.07
N LEU A 60 7.15 -8.39 -3.97
CA LEU A 60 8.26 -7.64 -4.56
C LEU A 60 9.54 -7.72 -3.74
N TYR A 61 9.44 -7.89 -2.43
CA TYR A 61 10.60 -7.86 -1.56
C TYR A 61 10.66 -9.13 -0.72
N LEU A 62 11.86 -9.72 -0.63
CA LEU A 62 12.02 -10.92 0.16
C LEU A 62 11.91 -10.64 1.65
N ASP A 63 12.37 -9.46 2.06
CA ASP A 63 12.40 -9.09 3.45
C ASP A 63 11.28 -8.13 3.74
N GLU A 64 10.45 -8.44 4.70
CA GLU A 64 9.33 -7.60 5.09
C GLU A 64 9.77 -6.19 5.43
N LYS A 65 10.90 -6.06 6.12
CA LYS A 65 11.41 -4.74 6.51
C LYS A 65 11.76 -3.89 5.30
N THR A 66 12.27 -4.50 4.25
CA THR A 66 12.63 -3.78 3.03
C THR A 66 11.37 -3.25 2.34
N GLY A 67 10.31 -4.06 2.30
CA GLY A 67 9.05 -3.63 1.72
C GLY A 67 8.45 -2.47 2.49
N ILE A 68 8.47 -2.55 3.82
CA ILE A 68 7.95 -1.47 4.65
C ILE A 68 8.80 -0.22 4.49
N ARG A 69 10.10 -0.37 4.40
CA ARG A 69 11.00 0.76 4.19
C ARG A 69 10.67 1.48 2.88
N TRP A 70 10.28 0.75 1.85
CA TRP A 70 9.88 1.35 0.58
C TRP A 70 8.73 2.35 0.78
N LEU A 71 7.77 2.01 1.62
CA LEU A 71 6.65 2.90 1.89
C LEU A 71 7.10 4.21 2.52
N HIS A 72 8.18 4.18 3.29
CA HIS A 72 8.63 5.36 4.04
C HIS A 72 9.79 6.09 3.34
N THR A 73 10.23 5.64 2.19
CA THR A 73 11.37 6.23 1.50
C THR A 73 10.88 7.15 0.40
N PRO A 74 11.44 8.37 0.30
CA PRO A 74 11.07 9.26 -0.80
C PRO A 74 11.26 8.58 -2.15
N ASN A 75 10.29 8.76 -3.04
CA ASN A 75 10.25 8.06 -4.31
C ASN A 75 10.16 9.07 -5.44
N GLN A 76 11.08 8.98 -6.37
CA GLN A 76 11.18 9.97 -7.46
C GLN A 76 10.27 9.65 -8.65
N SER A 77 9.52 8.56 -8.60
CA SER A 77 8.54 8.29 -9.65
C SER A 77 7.56 9.44 -9.74
N GLY A 78 7.10 9.74 -10.92
CA GLY A 78 6.14 10.82 -11.13
C GLY A 78 4.87 10.66 -10.30
N VAL A 79 4.50 9.43 -9.99
CA VAL A 79 3.31 9.15 -9.17
C VAL A 79 3.48 9.73 -7.77
N PHE A 80 4.70 9.69 -7.22
CA PHE A 80 4.92 10.11 -5.85
C PHE A 80 5.58 11.49 -5.74
N GLY A 81 6.12 11.99 -6.83
CA GLY A 81 6.64 13.35 -6.86
C GLY A 81 7.75 13.64 -5.87
N GLY A 82 8.54 12.63 -5.51
CA GLY A 82 9.65 12.80 -4.56
C GLY A 82 9.27 12.59 -3.11
N TYR A 83 8.00 12.28 -2.83
CA TYR A 83 7.56 12.02 -1.47
C TYR A 83 7.46 10.52 -1.21
N PRO A 84 7.52 10.10 0.06
CA PRO A 84 7.33 8.69 0.36
C PRO A 84 5.92 8.25 0.00
N PRO A 85 5.75 7.02 -0.51
CA PRO A 85 4.40 6.51 -0.79
C PRO A 85 3.46 6.54 0.40
N MET A 86 3.99 6.46 1.61
CA MET A 86 3.17 6.52 2.84
C MET A 86 2.37 7.83 2.90
N ARG A 87 2.85 8.89 2.27
CA ARG A 87 2.11 10.15 2.23
C ARG A 87 0.74 9.99 1.57
N LEU A 88 0.67 9.19 0.50
CA LEU A 88 -0.60 8.90 -0.16
C LEU A 88 -1.43 7.94 0.67
N VAL A 89 -0.81 6.96 1.29
CA VAL A 89 -1.52 5.98 2.12
C VAL A 89 -2.23 6.68 3.28
N THR A 90 -1.60 7.69 3.86
CA THR A 90 -2.14 8.39 5.01
C THR A 90 -2.79 9.72 4.66
N SER A 91 -3.11 9.92 3.38
CA SER A 91 -3.71 11.18 2.93
C SER A 91 -5.16 11.37 3.40
N GLY A 92 -5.82 10.30 3.83
CA GLY A 92 -7.23 10.34 4.18
C GLY A 92 -8.14 10.07 2.99
N LEU A 93 -7.58 9.98 1.78
CA LEU A 93 -8.36 9.78 0.57
C LEU A 93 -8.24 8.34 0.10
N GLN A 94 -9.36 7.77 -0.32
CA GLN A 94 -9.35 6.42 -0.88
C GLN A 94 -8.46 6.37 -2.12
N ASP A 95 -8.45 7.43 -2.92
CA ASP A 95 -7.64 7.49 -4.12
C ASP A 95 -6.16 7.36 -3.82
N GLY A 96 -5.69 7.90 -2.71
CA GLY A 96 -4.28 7.75 -2.33
C GLY A 96 -3.90 6.30 -2.11
N LEU A 97 -4.75 5.55 -1.42
CA LEU A 97 -4.52 4.13 -1.21
C LEU A 97 -4.55 3.36 -2.53
N LEU A 98 -5.53 3.65 -3.36
CA LEU A 98 -5.65 2.96 -4.63
C LEU A 98 -4.51 3.27 -5.57
N THR A 99 -3.99 4.50 -5.52
CA THR A 99 -2.84 4.90 -6.33
C THR A 99 -1.62 4.07 -5.96
N VAL A 100 -1.33 3.92 -4.68
CA VAL A 100 -0.19 3.12 -4.23
C VAL A 100 -0.39 1.66 -4.62
N ARG A 101 -1.59 1.14 -4.44
CA ARG A 101 -1.87 -0.24 -4.81
C ARG A 101 -1.68 -0.47 -6.30
N ARG A 102 -2.20 0.42 -7.14
CA ARG A 102 -2.05 0.29 -8.58
C ARG A 102 -0.58 0.36 -9.01
N PHE A 103 0.19 1.24 -8.37
CA PHE A 103 1.61 1.35 -8.65
C PHE A 103 2.31 0.02 -8.37
N LEU A 104 2.04 -0.56 -7.21
CA LEU A 104 2.69 -1.82 -6.81
C LEU A 104 2.21 -2.99 -7.66
N ASP A 105 0.94 -3.02 -8.03
CA ASP A 105 0.42 -4.07 -8.90
C ASP A 105 1.10 -4.01 -10.27
N ALA A 106 1.30 -2.82 -10.80
CA ALA A 106 2.00 -2.66 -12.05
C ALA A 106 3.48 -3.02 -11.90
N ALA A 107 4.08 -2.70 -10.75
CA ALA A 107 5.46 -3.06 -10.49
C ALA A 107 5.67 -4.57 -10.43
N ARG A 108 4.67 -5.30 -9.94
CA ARG A 108 4.74 -6.76 -9.94
C ARG A 108 4.81 -7.30 -11.37
N GLY A 109 4.34 -6.53 -12.33
CA GLY A 109 4.49 -6.88 -13.74
C GLY A 109 5.72 -6.24 -14.36
N GLY A 110 6.54 -5.54 -13.59
CA GLY A 110 7.78 -4.96 -14.10
C GLY A 110 7.61 -3.62 -14.79
N LEU A 111 6.51 -2.92 -14.57
CA LEU A 111 6.24 -1.70 -15.35
C LEU A 111 6.74 -0.41 -14.73
N TYR A 112 6.62 -0.24 -13.42
CA TYR A 112 6.90 1.06 -12.83
C TYR A 112 8.09 1.11 -11.88
N MET A 113 8.70 -0.02 -11.58
CA MET A 113 9.82 0.00 -10.64
C MET A 113 11.04 0.62 -11.29
N GLU A 114 11.85 1.28 -10.45
CA GLU A 114 13.13 1.76 -10.92
C GLU A 114 13.97 0.60 -11.39
N PRO A 115 14.77 0.78 -12.41
CA PRO A 115 15.65 -0.29 -12.85
C PRO A 115 16.53 -0.76 -11.69
N ASN A 116 16.66 -2.07 -11.56
CA ASN A 116 17.55 -2.64 -10.55
C ASN A 116 18.29 -3.75 -11.27
N GLU A 117 19.02 -4.55 -10.51
CA GLU A 117 19.80 -5.60 -11.13
C GLU A 117 18.95 -6.50 -11.98
N LEU A 118 17.82 -6.90 -11.47
CA LEU A 118 16.97 -7.79 -12.19
C LEU A 118 16.42 -7.13 -13.45
N ASP A 119 15.97 -5.90 -13.34
CA ASP A 119 15.45 -5.19 -14.48
C ASP A 119 16.51 -5.02 -15.55
N ARG A 120 17.75 -4.78 -15.17
CA ARG A 120 18.80 -4.64 -16.13
C ARG A 120 19.02 -5.92 -16.87
N GLU A 121 18.88 -7.05 -16.23
CA GLU A 121 19.02 -8.31 -16.89
C GLU A 121 17.92 -8.53 -17.89
N PHE A 122 16.75 -8.03 -17.64
CA PHE A 122 15.68 -8.20 -18.55
C PHE A 122 15.58 -7.11 -19.58
N ARG A 123 16.46 -6.13 -19.49
CA ARG A 123 16.34 -5.02 -20.34
C ARG A 123 16.28 -5.36 -21.75
N PRO A 124 17.03 -6.25 -22.21
CA PRO A 124 17.03 -6.55 -23.59
C PRO A 124 15.71 -6.90 -24.11
N TYR A 125 14.86 -7.26 -23.27
CA TYR A 125 13.72 -7.58 -23.78
C TYR A 125 12.88 -6.51 -23.76
N ARG A 126 13.00 -5.59 -23.46
CA ARG A 126 12.33 -4.73 -23.15
C ARG A 126 11.40 -4.31 -23.89
N ASP A 127 11.11 -3.63 -24.29
CA ASP A 127 10.15 -3.10 -24.94
C ASP A 127 9.34 -4.05 -25.53
N GLU A 128 9.77 -4.71 -26.40
CA GLU A 128 8.97 -5.55 -27.03
C GLU A 128 8.66 -6.66 -26.24
N ASP A 129 9.42 -6.98 -25.40
CA ASP A 129 9.15 -8.11 -24.73
C ASP A 129 8.61 -7.89 -23.57
N VAL A 130 8.42 -6.92 -23.18
CA VAL A 130 8.09 -6.70 -22.03
C VAL A 130 6.95 -7.11 -21.75
N VAL A 131 6.56 -7.75 -21.55
CA VAL A 131 5.56 -8.14 -21.30
C VAL A 131 5.27 -8.36 -20.19
N PHE A 132 5.08 -8.58 -19.58
CA PHE A 132 4.93 -8.73 -18.53
C PHE A 132 3.94 -9.17 -18.09
N SER A 133 3.77 -9.57 -17.74
CA SER A 133 2.98 -10.09 -17.19
C SER A 133 2.77 -10.11 -16.23
#